data_5e724cc8220d812ff0c3135a90fbfb83
#
_entry.id   5e724cc8220d812ff0c3135a90fbfb83
#
_cell.length_a   1.000
_cell.length_b   1.000
_cell.length_c   1.000
_cell.angle_alpha   90.00
_cell.angle_beta   90.00
_cell.angle_gamma   90.00
#
_symmetry.space_group_name_H-M   'P 1'
#
loop_
_entity.id
_entity.type
_entity.pdbx_description
1 polymer ?
#
loop_
_entity_poly.entity_id
_entity_poly.type
_entity_poly.pdbx_seq_one_letter_code
_entity_poly.pdbx_strand_id
1 'polypeptide(L)'
;MAKTMVMDHPLIQHKIGIIRRKETGTKDFRQLISEIAMLMCYEATRDLELTDVEITTPICTTTVKELKGKKLAVVPILRAGLGMVDGMLAMIPSAKVGHIGLYRNEETLEPVEYYCKLPKDCENRDVFVVDPMLATGGSSVAAIQMLKDKGVKNIKFMCIIAAPEGVKAMQEAHPDVDMFIGALDEKLNEHSYIVPGLGDAGARIFG
;
A
#
# COMPACT_ATOMS: atom_id res chain seq x y z
N MET A 1 -8.88 8.96 -15.67
CA MET A 1 -8.99 9.18 -14.22
C MET A 1 -8.56 7.92 -13.54
N ALA A 2 -7.68 8.03 -12.55
CA ALA A 2 -7.30 6.91 -11.72
C ALA A 2 -8.51 6.37 -10.93
N LYS A 3 -8.51 5.08 -10.63
CA LYS A 3 -9.60 4.45 -9.90
C LYS A 3 -9.34 4.46 -8.40
N THR A 4 -10.42 4.60 -7.63
CA THR A 4 -10.43 4.33 -6.20
C THR A 4 -11.26 3.07 -5.97
N MET A 5 -10.62 1.99 -5.54
CA MET A 5 -11.26 0.71 -5.30
C MET A 5 -11.32 0.44 -3.79
N VAL A 6 -12.52 0.36 -3.26
CA VAL A 6 -12.76 -0.11 -1.89
C VAL A 6 -13.06 -1.61 -1.95
N MET A 7 -12.34 -2.40 -1.16
CA MET A 7 -12.45 -3.86 -1.15
C MET A 7 -13.78 -4.29 -0.52
N ASP A 8 -14.45 -5.23 -1.17
CA ASP A 8 -15.72 -5.82 -0.71
C ASP A 8 -15.61 -7.32 -0.39
N HIS A 9 -14.40 -7.89 -0.56
CA HIS A 9 -14.17 -9.31 -0.36
C HIS A 9 -14.40 -9.74 1.10
N PRO A 10 -15.23 -10.78 1.37
CA PRO A 10 -15.61 -11.19 2.74
C PRO A 10 -14.42 -11.48 3.66
N LEU A 11 -13.34 -12.11 3.16
CA LEU A 11 -12.15 -12.39 3.97
C LEU A 11 -11.41 -11.11 4.38
N ILE A 12 -11.34 -10.12 3.52
CA ILE A 12 -10.72 -8.84 3.84
C ILE A 12 -11.55 -8.14 4.92
N GLN A 13 -12.87 -8.07 4.73
CA GLN A 13 -13.77 -7.42 5.69
C GLN A 13 -13.75 -8.12 7.06
N HIS A 14 -13.74 -9.45 7.07
CA HIS A 14 -13.63 -10.23 8.30
C HIS A 14 -12.33 -9.92 9.06
N LYS A 15 -11.20 -9.93 8.39
CA LYS A 15 -9.89 -9.63 9.00
C LYS A 15 -9.79 -8.18 9.48
N ILE A 16 -10.33 -7.22 8.73
CA ILE A 16 -10.43 -5.82 9.15
C ILE A 16 -11.28 -5.72 10.42
N GLY A 17 -12.41 -6.44 10.50
CA GLY A 17 -13.24 -6.49 11.71
C GLY A 17 -12.46 -6.96 12.95
N ILE A 18 -11.51 -7.89 12.80
CA ILE A 18 -10.69 -8.38 13.92
C ILE A 18 -9.64 -7.34 14.33
N ILE A 19 -8.93 -6.73 13.38
CA ILE A 19 -7.89 -5.73 13.73
C ILE A 19 -8.46 -4.46 14.35
N ARG A 20 -9.75 -4.16 14.14
CA ARG A 20 -10.42 -3.01 14.77
C ARG A 20 -10.61 -3.20 16.27
N ARG A 21 -10.70 -4.43 16.75
CA ARG A 21 -10.95 -4.72 18.17
C ARG A 21 -9.78 -4.26 19.04
N LYS A 22 -10.08 -3.58 20.13
CA LYS A 22 -9.06 -3.13 21.10
C LYS A 22 -8.32 -4.29 21.77
N GLU A 23 -8.95 -5.47 21.87
CA GLU A 23 -8.40 -6.68 22.46
C GLU A 23 -7.39 -7.39 21.55
N THR A 24 -7.35 -7.07 20.24
CA THR A 24 -6.42 -7.69 19.31
C THR A 24 -4.99 -7.28 19.67
N GLY A 25 -4.23 -8.26 20.19
CA GLY A 25 -2.84 -8.03 20.61
C GLY A 25 -1.89 -7.80 19.45
N THR A 26 -0.70 -7.27 19.73
CA THR A 26 0.32 -6.89 18.73
C THR A 26 0.69 -8.04 17.79
N LYS A 27 0.80 -9.27 18.27
CA LYS A 27 1.12 -10.43 17.43
C LYS A 27 0.05 -10.65 16.35
N ASP A 28 -1.21 -10.74 16.79
CA ASP A 28 -2.33 -11.03 15.89
C ASP A 28 -2.62 -9.85 14.97
N PHE A 29 -2.47 -8.63 15.47
CA PHE A 29 -2.59 -7.41 14.67
C PHE A 29 -1.56 -7.41 13.52
N ARG A 30 -0.30 -7.69 13.81
CA ARG A 30 0.80 -7.76 12.84
C ARG A 30 0.55 -8.83 11.78
N GLN A 31 0.12 -10.01 12.20
CA GLN A 31 -0.21 -11.10 11.28
C GLN A 31 -1.39 -10.74 10.37
N LEU A 32 -2.46 -10.18 10.92
CA LEU A 32 -3.65 -9.80 10.14
C LEU A 32 -3.36 -8.65 9.15
N ILE A 33 -2.53 -7.67 9.53
CA ILE A 33 -2.08 -6.63 8.60
C ILE A 33 -1.38 -7.25 7.39
N SER A 34 -0.49 -8.20 7.60
CA SER A 34 0.22 -8.91 6.52
C SER A 34 -0.75 -9.73 5.65
N GLU A 35 -1.69 -10.45 6.25
CA GLU A 35 -2.69 -11.25 5.54
C GLU A 35 -3.64 -10.36 4.70
N ILE A 36 -4.09 -9.23 5.23
CA ILE A 36 -4.91 -8.27 4.49
C ILE A 36 -4.13 -7.70 3.31
N ALA A 37 -2.86 -7.30 3.54
CA ALA A 37 -1.99 -6.77 2.49
C ALA A 37 -1.78 -7.79 1.36
N MET A 38 -1.63 -9.08 1.68
CA MET A 38 -1.53 -10.16 0.70
C MET A 38 -2.80 -10.27 -0.16
N LEU A 39 -3.99 -10.30 0.46
CA LEU A 39 -5.25 -10.38 -0.26
C LEU A 39 -5.51 -9.14 -1.12
N MET A 40 -5.21 -7.95 -0.60
CA MET A 40 -5.32 -6.71 -1.36
C MET A 40 -4.32 -6.66 -2.53
N CYS A 41 -3.11 -7.19 -2.36
CA CYS A 41 -2.12 -7.30 -3.42
C CYS A 41 -2.64 -8.12 -4.60
N TYR A 42 -3.31 -9.23 -4.34
CA TYR A 42 -3.93 -10.06 -5.36
C TYR A 42 -4.92 -9.25 -6.22
N GLU A 43 -5.79 -8.48 -5.61
CA GLU A 43 -6.73 -7.63 -6.34
C GLU A 43 -6.04 -6.45 -7.06
N ALA A 44 -5.08 -5.80 -6.41
CA ALA A 44 -4.40 -4.63 -6.96
C ALA A 44 -3.45 -4.96 -8.13
N THR A 45 -3.12 -6.21 -8.32
CA THR A 45 -2.27 -6.71 -9.42
C THR A 45 -3.05 -7.30 -10.59
N ARG A 46 -4.38 -7.22 -10.59
CA ARG A 46 -5.25 -7.81 -11.61
C ARG A 46 -5.01 -7.28 -13.04
N ASP A 47 -4.48 -6.08 -13.16
CA ASP A 47 -4.20 -5.38 -14.42
C ASP A 47 -2.75 -5.52 -14.92
N LEU A 48 -1.93 -6.37 -14.28
CA LEU A 48 -0.57 -6.62 -14.75
C LEU A 48 -0.57 -7.24 -16.14
N GLU A 49 0.27 -6.70 -17.01
CA GLU A 49 0.40 -7.19 -18.38
C GLU A 49 1.14 -8.54 -18.42
N LEU A 50 0.68 -9.40 -19.31
CA LEU A 50 1.29 -10.68 -19.60
C LEU A 50 1.92 -10.67 -20.99
N THR A 51 2.95 -11.48 -21.19
CA THR A 51 3.59 -11.75 -22.47
C THR A 51 3.67 -13.25 -22.72
N ASP A 52 3.64 -13.63 -24.00
CA ASP A 52 3.82 -15.02 -24.40
C ASP A 52 5.31 -15.40 -24.35
N VAL A 53 5.59 -16.54 -23.73
CA VAL A 53 6.94 -17.12 -23.63
C VAL A 53 6.89 -18.58 -24.00
N GLU A 54 7.77 -19.01 -24.90
CA GLU A 54 7.93 -20.42 -25.23
C GLU A 54 8.74 -21.13 -24.11
N ILE A 55 8.19 -22.22 -23.63
CA ILE A 55 8.81 -23.07 -22.61
C ILE A 55 8.79 -24.52 -23.03
N THR A 56 9.64 -25.34 -22.41
CA THR A 56 9.58 -26.80 -22.53
C THR A 56 9.12 -27.42 -21.23
N THR A 57 7.96 -28.08 -21.28
CA THR A 57 7.45 -28.91 -20.19
C THR A 57 8.08 -30.30 -20.22
N PRO A 58 7.88 -31.14 -19.21
CA PRO A 58 8.32 -32.55 -19.30
C PRO A 58 7.74 -33.34 -20.48
N ILE A 59 6.71 -32.83 -21.14
CA ILE A 59 5.99 -33.53 -22.21
C ILE A 59 6.25 -32.92 -23.59
N CYS A 60 6.21 -31.58 -23.71
CA CYS A 60 6.33 -30.89 -25.00
C CYS A 60 6.78 -29.43 -24.83
N THR A 61 7.18 -28.82 -25.94
CA THR A 61 7.36 -27.37 -26.04
C THR A 61 5.99 -26.72 -26.25
N THR A 62 5.71 -25.65 -25.52
CA THR A 62 4.45 -24.91 -25.56
C THR A 62 4.64 -23.44 -25.19
N THR A 63 3.62 -22.63 -25.44
CA THR A 63 3.60 -21.20 -25.08
C THR A 63 2.80 -20.99 -23.79
N VAL A 64 3.36 -20.22 -22.86
CA VAL A 64 2.72 -19.84 -21.59
C VAL A 64 2.72 -18.33 -21.42
N LYS A 65 1.92 -17.83 -20.46
CA LYS A 65 1.87 -16.43 -20.09
C LYS A 65 2.80 -16.16 -18.91
N GLU A 66 3.66 -15.14 -19.04
CA GLU A 66 4.48 -14.62 -17.96
C GLU A 66 4.24 -13.11 -17.77
N LEU A 67 4.55 -12.58 -16.60
CA LEU A 67 4.48 -11.16 -16.35
C LEU A 67 5.43 -10.41 -17.30
N LYS A 68 4.89 -9.43 -18.03
CA LYS A 68 5.65 -8.59 -18.96
C LYS A 68 6.52 -7.60 -18.21
N GLY A 69 7.76 -7.43 -18.67
CA GLY A 69 8.65 -6.38 -18.19
C GLY A 69 9.19 -6.58 -16.78
N LYS A 70 9.57 -5.48 -16.16
CA LYS A 70 10.08 -5.48 -14.78
C LYS A 70 8.94 -5.61 -13.79
N LYS A 71 9.18 -6.46 -12.79
CA LYS A 71 8.20 -6.76 -11.74
C LYS A 71 8.07 -5.60 -10.74
N LEU A 72 7.21 -5.77 -9.75
CA LEU A 72 6.82 -4.76 -8.80
C LEU A 72 7.95 -4.26 -7.89
N ALA A 73 7.76 -3.07 -7.35
CA ALA A 73 8.44 -2.61 -6.15
C ALA A 73 7.41 -2.21 -5.10
N VAL A 74 7.70 -2.53 -3.85
CA VAL A 74 6.89 -2.15 -2.69
C VAL A 74 7.62 -1.07 -1.91
N VAL A 75 6.95 0.03 -1.63
CA VAL A 75 7.53 1.17 -0.91
C VAL A 75 6.64 1.50 0.29
N PRO A 76 6.93 0.94 1.47
CA PRO A 76 6.23 1.31 2.69
C PRO A 76 6.58 2.73 3.12
N ILE A 77 5.57 3.44 3.62
CA ILE A 77 5.77 4.67 4.38
C ILE A 77 6.13 4.25 5.81
N LEU A 78 7.34 4.57 6.24
CA LEU A 78 7.85 4.20 7.55
C LEU A 78 7.11 4.98 8.66
N ARG A 79 6.83 4.36 9.79
CA ARG A 79 7.14 2.96 10.17
C ARG A 79 6.00 1.99 9.86
N ALA A 80 4.73 2.43 9.95
CA ALA A 80 3.55 1.55 9.94
C ALA A 80 3.42 0.72 8.64
N GLY A 81 3.81 1.28 7.49
CA GLY A 81 3.79 0.59 6.21
C GLY A 81 4.61 -0.70 6.16
N LEU A 82 5.63 -0.83 7.03
CA LEU A 82 6.43 -2.06 7.13
C LEU A 82 5.57 -3.30 7.43
N GLY A 83 4.49 -3.16 8.18
CA GLY A 83 3.59 -4.26 8.50
C GLY A 83 2.92 -4.91 7.28
N MET A 84 2.84 -4.19 6.16
CA MET A 84 2.22 -4.68 4.92
C MET A 84 3.21 -5.38 3.99
N VAL A 85 4.52 -5.19 4.16
CA VAL A 85 5.55 -5.63 3.21
C VAL A 85 5.60 -7.14 3.07
N ASP A 86 5.60 -7.87 4.17
CA ASP A 86 5.70 -9.35 4.15
C ASP A 86 4.52 -9.98 3.40
N GLY A 87 3.31 -9.46 3.57
CA GLY A 87 2.14 -9.90 2.83
C GLY A 87 2.27 -9.67 1.32
N MET A 88 2.79 -8.52 0.92
CA MET A 88 3.06 -8.22 -0.49
C MET A 88 4.14 -9.15 -1.07
N LEU A 89 5.23 -9.40 -0.33
CA LEU A 89 6.32 -10.29 -0.76
C LEU A 89 5.90 -11.76 -0.79
N ALA A 90 5.00 -12.19 0.09
CA ALA A 90 4.42 -13.53 0.02
C ALA A 90 3.67 -13.76 -1.31
N MET A 91 3.00 -12.74 -1.83
CA MET A 91 2.28 -12.79 -3.10
C MET A 91 3.23 -12.63 -4.30
N ILE A 92 4.23 -11.73 -4.19
CA ILE A 92 5.18 -11.44 -5.26
C ILE A 92 6.62 -11.49 -4.71
N PRO A 93 7.20 -12.69 -4.53
CA PRO A 93 8.51 -12.84 -3.89
C PRO A 93 9.65 -12.13 -4.62
N SER A 94 9.50 -11.86 -5.92
CA SER A 94 10.49 -11.17 -6.74
C SER A 94 10.37 -9.64 -6.70
N ALA A 95 9.41 -9.08 -5.98
CA ALA A 95 9.28 -7.64 -5.82
C ALA A 95 10.50 -7.08 -5.07
N LYS A 96 10.92 -5.89 -5.47
CA LYS A 96 11.95 -5.15 -4.73
C LYS A 96 11.29 -4.25 -3.68
N VAL A 97 12.02 -3.93 -2.63
CA VAL A 97 11.54 -3.08 -1.55
C VAL A 97 12.37 -1.80 -1.50
N GLY A 98 11.69 -0.67 -1.53
CA GLY A 98 12.24 0.64 -1.16
C GLY A 98 11.62 1.10 0.15
N HIS A 99 12.10 2.19 0.71
CA HIS A 99 11.57 2.75 1.95
C HIS A 99 11.52 4.26 1.86
N ILE A 100 10.43 4.86 2.35
CA ILE A 100 10.29 6.29 2.53
C ILE A 100 9.96 6.55 3.99
N GLY A 101 10.79 7.36 4.65
CA GLY A 101 10.57 7.84 6.00
C GLY A 101 10.18 9.30 5.99
N LEU A 102 9.01 9.58 6.58
CA LEU A 102 8.48 10.93 6.75
C LEU A 102 8.13 11.16 8.22
N TYR A 103 8.40 12.35 8.70
CA TYR A 103 7.84 12.84 9.97
C TYR A 103 7.11 14.16 9.73
N ARG A 104 6.18 14.48 10.61
CA ARG A 104 5.50 15.77 10.56
C ARG A 104 6.31 16.76 11.39
N ASN A 105 6.71 17.87 10.77
CA ASN A 105 7.34 18.98 11.48
C ASN A 105 6.34 19.53 12.53
N GLU A 106 6.78 19.67 13.77
CA GLU A 106 5.91 20.10 14.87
C GLU A 106 5.47 21.57 14.75
N GLU A 107 6.29 22.42 14.12
CA GLU A 107 6.01 23.84 13.94
C GLU A 107 5.18 24.13 12.68
N THR A 108 5.58 23.54 11.53
CA THR A 108 4.93 23.82 10.23
C THR A 108 3.81 22.86 9.91
N LEU A 109 3.72 21.72 10.62
CA LEU A 109 2.82 20.59 10.36
C LEU A 109 2.99 19.95 8.98
N GLU A 110 4.05 20.31 8.26
CA GLU A 110 4.37 19.75 6.95
C GLU A 110 5.12 18.42 7.07
N PRO A 111 4.92 17.48 6.12
CA PRO A 111 5.70 16.25 6.08
C PRO A 111 7.13 16.54 5.62
N VAL A 112 8.11 16.03 6.37
CA VAL A 112 9.54 16.18 6.11
C VAL A 112 10.15 14.80 5.88
N GLU A 113 10.93 14.67 4.80
CA GLU A 113 11.71 13.47 4.50
C GLU A 113 12.88 13.35 5.48
N TYR A 114 13.02 12.19 6.13
CA TYR A 114 14.24 11.85 6.88
C TYR A 114 14.96 10.63 6.29
N TYR A 115 14.29 9.86 5.43
CA TYR A 115 14.87 8.70 4.78
C TYR A 115 14.19 8.38 3.47
N CYS A 116 14.98 8.14 2.42
CA CYS A 116 14.47 7.63 1.16
C CYS A 116 15.52 6.72 0.51
N LYS A 117 15.20 5.44 0.41
CA LYS A 117 16.02 4.44 -0.28
C LYS A 117 15.16 3.64 -1.23
N LEU A 118 15.38 3.80 -2.52
CA LEU A 118 14.65 3.11 -3.58
C LEU A 118 15.54 2.13 -4.33
N PRO A 119 14.97 1.07 -4.94
CA PRO A 119 15.68 0.26 -5.93
C PRO A 119 16.23 1.11 -7.07
N LYS A 120 17.43 0.79 -7.56
CA LYS A 120 18.10 1.60 -8.62
C LYS A 120 17.32 1.72 -9.92
N ASP A 121 16.40 0.79 -10.20
CA ASP A 121 15.56 0.73 -11.39
C ASP A 121 14.08 1.00 -11.10
N CYS A 122 13.82 1.75 -10.03
CA CYS A 122 12.45 2.02 -9.53
C CYS A 122 11.58 2.72 -10.57
N GLU A 123 12.17 3.59 -11.39
CA GLU A 123 11.49 4.31 -12.48
C GLU A 123 10.90 3.40 -13.57
N ASN A 124 11.39 2.15 -13.66
CA ASN A 124 10.93 1.16 -14.65
C ASN A 124 10.03 0.07 -14.04
N ARG A 125 9.57 0.25 -12.80
CA ARG A 125 8.75 -0.72 -12.07
C ARG A 125 7.36 -0.16 -11.81
N ASP A 126 6.40 -1.06 -11.62
CA ASP A 126 5.13 -0.73 -11.00
C ASP A 126 5.34 -0.64 -9.50
N VAL A 127 5.17 0.56 -8.94
CA VAL A 127 5.47 0.86 -7.53
C VAL A 127 4.20 0.89 -6.71
N PHE A 128 4.12 0.05 -5.69
CA PHE A 128 3.08 0.09 -4.68
C PHE A 128 3.57 0.85 -3.45
N VAL A 129 3.00 2.01 -3.21
CA VAL A 129 3.16 2.73 -1.94
C VAL A 129 2.16 2.16 -0.96
N VAL A 130 2.63 1.73 0.20
CA VAL A 130 1.78 1.07 1.20
C VAL A 130 1.87 1.76 2.57
N ASP A 131 0.71 2.01 3.14
CA ASP A 131 0.53 2.52 4.50
C ASP A 131 -0.77 1.94 5.06
N PRO A 132 -0.84 1.40 6.27
CA PRO A 132 -2.09 0.88 6.83
C PRO A 132 -3.22 1.90 6.89
N MET A 133 -2.91 3.19 7.02
CA MET A 133 -3.90 4.22 7.27
C MET A 133 -3.77 5.41 6.32
N LEU A 134 -4.87 5.81 5.72
CA LEU A 134 -5.00 7.06 4.97
C LEU A 134 -5.95 8.00 5.73
N ALA A 135 -5.40 8.77 6.67
CA ALA A 135 -6.18 9.69 7.50
C ALA A 135 -6.34 11.06 6.81
N THR A 136 -5.43 12.00 7.03
CA THR A 136 -5.45 13.33 6.37
C THR A 136 -4.89 13.30 4.95
N GLY A 137 -4.10 12.29 4.61
CA GLY A 137 -3.42 12.17 3.31
C GLY A 137 -2.05 12.83 3.22
N GLY A 138 -1.64 13.65 4.16
CA GLY A 138 -0.40 14.44 4.06
C GLY A 138 0.85 13.59 3.79
N SER A 139 1.08 12.54 4.57
CA SER A 139 2.24 11.65 4.37
C SER A 139 2.19 10.90 3.05
N SER A 140 1.01 10.41 2.67
CA SER A 140 0.82 9.66 1.40
C SER A 140 1.03 10.55 0.18
N VAL A 141 0.47 11.76 0.20
CA VAL A 141 0.67 12.78 -0.85
C VAL A 141 2.14 13.12 -0.99
N ALA A 142 2.84 13.39 0.11
CA ALA A 142 4.26 13.73 0.10
C ALA A 142 5.12 12.55 -0.40
N ALA A 143 4.86 11.32 0.06
CA ALA A 143 5.60 10.14 -0.36
C ALA A 143 5.47 9.89 -1.88
N ILE A 144 4.27 10.04 -2.42
CA ILE A 144 4.02 9.87 -3.86
C ILE A 144 4.67 10.98 -4.67
N GLN A 145 4.64 12.22 -4.19
CA GLN A 145 5.33 13.33 -4.83
C GLN A 145 6.84 13.08 -4.91
N MET A 146 7.45 12.61 -3.83
CA MET A 146 8.87 12.24 -3.80
C MET A 146 9.23 11.16 -4.82
N LEU A 147 8.37 10.15 -4.98
CA LEU A 147 8.58 9.12 -6.01
C LEU A 147 8.50 9.70 -7.42
N LYS A 148 7.53 10.56 -7.69
CA LYS A 148 7.41 11.26 -8.99
C LYS A 148 8.62 12.13 -9.29
N ASP A 149 9.13 12.87 -8.31
CA ASP A 149 10.33 13.69 -8.41
C ASP A 149 11.59 12.87 -8.72
N LYS A 150 11.59 11.60 -8.32
CA LYS A 150 12.64 10.61 -8.64
C LYS A 150 12.39 9.84 -9.95
N GLY A 151 11.41 10.25 -10.74
CA GLY A 151 11.14 9.70 -12.06
C GLY A 151 10.27 8.45 -12.10
N VAL A 152 9.67 8.04 -10.96
CA VAL A 152 8.74 6.90 -10.92
C VAL A 152 7.42 7.30 -11.58
N LYS A 153 6.98 6.50 -12.55
CA LYS A 153 5.81 6.83 -13.40
C LYS A 153 4.57 6.03 -13.03
N ASN A 154 4.74 4.74 -12.73
CA ASN A 154 3.63 3.83 -12.46
C ASN A 154 3.52 3.62 -10.96
N ILE A 155 2.63 4.37 -10.33
CA ILE A 155 2.43 4.34 -8.87
C ILE A 155 0.99 3.93 -8.58
N LYS A 156 0.85 3.00 -7.65
CA LYS A 156 -0.41 2.63 -7.01
C LYS A 156 -0.28 2.84 -5.50
N PHE A 157 -1.34 3.25 -4.86
CA PHE A 157 -1.38 3.41 -3.41
C PHE A 157 -2.31 2.36 -2.78
N MET A 158 -1.89 1.77 -1.67
CA MET A 158 -2.68 0.77 -0.96
C MET A 158 -2.71 1.07 0.53
N CYS A 159 -3.91 1.13 1.11
CA CYS A 159 -4.09 1.26 2.56
C CYS A 159 -5.19 0.33 3.07
N ILE A 160 -5.11 -0.04 4.36
CA ILE A 160 -6.09 -0.95 4.97
C ILE A 160 -7.36 -0.20 5.34
N ILE A 161 -7.23 0.98 5.98
CA ILE A 161 -8.38 1.86 6.24
C ILE A 161 -8.10 3.27 5.75
N ALA A 162 -9.14 3.95 5.31
CA ALA A 162 -9.08 5.34 4.86
C ALA A 162 -10.22 6.18 5.42
N ALA A 163 -9.98 7.47 5.59
CA ALA A 163 -11.02 8.47 5.76
C ALA A 163 -11.32 9.18 4.44
N PRO A 164 -12.54 9.67 4.21
CA PRO A 164 -12.91 10.42 3.00
C PRO A 164 -12.01 11.64 2.76
N GLU A 165 -11.58 12.31 3.82
CA GLU A 165 -10.68 13.46 3.78
C GLU A 165 -9.33 13.10 3.15
N GLY A 166 -8.74 11.97 3.55
CA GLY A 166 -7.49 11.48 2.97
C GLY A 166 -7.63 11.04 1.52
N VAL A 167 -8.73 10.37 1.19
CA VAL A 167 -9.03 9.98 -0.20
C VAL A 167 -9.15 11.22 -1.09
N LYS A 168 -9.86 12.25 -0.64
CA LYS A 168 -10.00 13.52 -1.35
C LYS A 168 -8.64 14.19 -1.56
N ALA A 169 -7.83 14.30 -0.51
CA ALA A 169 -6.50 14.90 -0.59
C ALA A 169 -5.61 14.18 -1.63
N MET A 170 -5.66 12.85 -1.65
CA MET A 170 -4.92 12.05 -2.63
C MET A 170 -5.44 12.26 -4.06
N GLN A 171 -6.75 12.29 -4.26
CA GLN A 171 -7.35 12.51 -5.58
C GLN A 171 -7.03 13.90 -6.14
N GLU A 172 -7.00 14.93 -5.29
CA GLU A 172 -6.66 16.29 -5.68
C GLU A 172 -5.17 16.44 -6.02
N ALA A 173 -4.28 15.86 -5.22
CA ALA A 173 -2.84 15.97 -5.41
C ALA A 173 -2.32 15.02 -6.51
N HIS A 174 -2.86 13.82 -6.60
CA HIS A 174 -2.39 12.75 -7.48
C HIS A 174 -3.54 12.06 -8.22
N PRO A 175 -4.24 12.77 -9.14
CA PRO A 175 -5.41 12.24 -9.85
C PRO A 175 -5.09 11.10 -10.83
N ASP A 176 -3.82 10.79 -11.01
CA ASP A 176 -3.26 9.74 -11.87
C ASP A 176 -2.89 8.45 -11.10
N VAL A 177 -3.03 8.45 -9.77
CA VAL A 177 -2.62 7.32 -8.91
C VAL A 177 -3.85 6.50 -8.50
N ASP A 178 -3.86 5.22 -8.89
CA ASP A 178 -4.88 4.28 -8.44
C ASP A 178 -4.76 4.00 -6.94
N MET A 179 -5.89 4.02 -6.24
CA MET A 179 -5.96 3.73 -4.81
C MET A 179 -6.73 2.44 -4.55
N PHE A 180 -6.17 1.59 -3.69
CA PHE A 180 -6.77 0.36 -3.21
C PHE A 180 -6.94 0.46 -1.69
N ILE A 181 -8.18 0.41 -1.23
CA ILE A 181 -8.59 0.70 0.14
C ILE A 181 -9.30 -0.52 0.71
N GLY A 182 -8.83 -1.05 1.84
CA GLY A 182 -9.48 -2.19 2.49
C GLY A 182 -10.87 -1.85 3.04
N ALA A 183 -10.99 -0.72 3.73
CA ALA A 183 -12.26 -0.16 4.16
C ALA A 183 -12.21 1.37 4.16
N LEU A 184 -13.27 1.99 3.64
CA LEU A 184 -13.48 3.44 3.73
C LEU A 184 -14.35 3.71 4.95
N ASP A 185 -13.80 4.42 5.92
CA ASP A 185 -14.46 4.76 7.17
C ASP A 185 -15.26 6.08 7.06
N GLU A 186 -15.90 6.51 8.15
CA GLU A 186 -16.89 7.59 8.10
C GLU A 186 -16.26 8.98 7.95
N LYS A 187 -15.22 9.27 8.77
CA LYS A 187 -14.63 10.61 8.88
C LYS A 187 -13.35 10.59 9.74
N LEU A 188 -12.70 11.74 9.84
CA LEU A 188 -11.73 12.03 10.90
C LEU A 188 -12.43 12.68 12.10
N ASN A 189 -11.92 12.39 13.31
CA ASN A 189 -12.31 13.13 14.51
C ASN A 189 -11.47 14.41 14.66
N GLU A 190 -11.71 15.17 15.73
CA GLU A 190 -11.02 16.41 16.07
C GLU A 190 -9.50 16.29 16.26
N HIS A 191 -9.03 15.07 16.54
CA HIS A 191 -7.60 14.73 16.68
C HIS A 191 -7.01 14.07 15.44
N SER A 192 -7.72 14.12 14.30
CA SER A 192 -7.32 13.50 13.02
C SER A 192 -7.22 11.98 13.05
N TYR A 193 -7.88 11.31 13.97
CA TYR A 193 -8.05 9.85 13.94
C TYR A 193 -9.23 9.45 13.07
N ILE A 194 -9.06 8.36 12.33
CA ILE A 194 -10.13 7.74 11.52
C ILE A 194 -11.21 7.17 12.46
N VAL A 195 -12.48 7.40 12.14
CA VAL A 195 -13.64 6.92 12.90
C VAL A 195 -14.51 6.06 11.98
N PRO A 196 -14.85 4.81 12.38
CA PRO A 196 -14.54 4.11 13.63
C PRO A 196 -13.07 3.73 13.80
N GLY A 197 -12.29 3.57 12.70
CA GLY A 197 -10.86 3.37 12.73
C GLY A 197 -10.40 2.07 13.37
N LEU A 198 -9.13 2.07 13.78
CA LEU A 198 -8.47 0.98 14.50
C LEU A 198 -7.42 1.49 15.52
N GLY A 199 -7.44 2.79 15.82
CA GLY A 199 -6.43 3.44 16.65
C GLY A 199 -5.18 3.83 15.85
N ASP A 200 -4.01 3.82 16.50
CA ASP A 200 -2.71 4.05 15.86
C ASP A 200 -2.11 2.73 15.38
N ALA A 201 -2.04 2.57 14.05
CA ALA A 201 -1.51 1.34 13.45
C ALA A 201 -0.02 1.12 13.79
N GLY A 202 0.78 2.17 13.81
CA GLY A 202 2.20 2.08 14.16
C GLY A 202 2.42 1.56 15.58
N ALA A 203 1.73 2.13 16.55
CA ALA A 203 1.77 1.67 17.93
C ALA A 203 1.27 0.21 18.06
N ARG A 204 0.20 -0.16 17.36
CA ARG A 204 -0.35 -1.52 17.41
C ARG A 204 0.52 -2.56 16.72
N ILE A 205 1.29 -2.18 15.67
CA ILE A 205 2.23 -3.07 14.99
C ILE A 205 3.51 -3.27 15.80
N PHE A 206 4.04 -2.21 16.40
CA PHE A 206 5.38 -2.24 17.01
C PHE A 206 5.39 -2.26 18.54
N GLY A 207 4.29 -1.92 19.19
CA GLY A 207 4.14 -1.87 20.65
C GLY A 207 4.26 -0.49 21.21
#